data_ce3c5373f0554de8fc0818076a0c8b41
#
_entry.id   ce3c5373f0554de8fc0818076a0c8b41
#
_cell.length_a   1.000
_cell.length_b   1.000
_cell.length_c   1.000
_cell.angle_alpha   90.00
_cell.angle_beta   90.00
_cell.angle_gamma   90.00
#
_symmetry.space_group_name_H-M   'P 1'
#
loop_
_entity.id
_entity.type
_entity.pdbx_description
1 polymer ?
#
loop_
_entity_poly.entity_id
_entity_poly.type
_entity_poly.pdbx_seq_one_letter_code
_entity_poly.pdbx_strand_id
1 'polypeptide(L)'
;NRLGVGTVIEAKLDKGRGPVATLLVQNGTVKVGDIIVVGNTFGKIRAMQDEKGHLVVSAGPSKPVEITGIAEVPCAGDKFMILDDERKAREIAETRTHIRFNEEMGVGKGVSLNELLKNQTNEELKVLNLIIKCDVQGSIEAIKGLLDKINIEGTKINVISSRVGGITETDINLAIASQAVIIGFNIRPMANISDLAKSKGIEIRLYDIIYKLQEDIEKAVLGMLDPVFEEKSTGEAEVRETFKVSKV
;
A
#
# COMPACT_ATOMS: atom_id res chain seq x y z
N ASN A 1 35.93 -16.41 0.15
CA ASN A 1 34.51 -16.74 -0.06
C ASN A 1 33.71 -16.25 1.15
N ARG A 2 33.07 -15.09 1.02
CA ARG A 2 32.19 -14.54 2.04
C ARG A 2 30.73 -14.72 1.57
N LEU A 3 29.84 -15.07 2.49
CA LEU A 3 28.41 -15.16 2.21
C LEU A 3 27.86 -13.82 1.70
N GLY A 4 26.93 -13.89 0.75
CA GLY A 4 26.37 -12.72 0.08
C GLY A 4 25.53 -11.87 1.02
N VAL A 5 25.72 -10.56 0.97
CA VAL A 5 24.87 -9.57 1.63
C VAL A 5 24.62 -8.40 0.68
N GLY A 6 23.47 -7.76 0.82
CA GLY A 6 23.10 -6.61 -0.01
C GLY A 6 21.70 -6.11 0.30
N THR A 7 21.09 -5.49 -0.71
CA THR A 7 19.81 -4.79 -0.57
C THR A 7 18.86 -5.17 -1.71
N VAL A 8 17.57 -5.20 -1.42
CA VAL A 8 16.50 -5.34 -2.41
C VAL A 8 16.32 -4.01 -3.14
N ILE A 9 16.36 -4.04 -4.47
CA ILE A 9 16.07 -2.87 -5.30
C ILE A 9 14.56 -2.80 -5.56
N GLU A 10 13.99 -3.93 -5.93
CA GLU A 10 12.57 -4.06 -6.33
C GLU A 10 12.06 -5.46 -6.02
N ALA A 11 10.77 -5.57 -5.74
CA ALA A 11 10.13 -6.87 -5.60
C ALA A 11 8.71 -6.84 -6.15
N LYS A 12 8.31 -7.96 -6.77
CA LYS A 12 7.00 -8.13 -7.41
C LYS A 12 6.47 -9.54 -7.23
N LEU A 13 5.19 -9.71 -7.45
CA LEU A 13 4.56 -11.02 -7.51
C LEU A 13 4.31 -11.40 -8.97
N ASP A 14 5.12 -12.33 -9.49
CA ASP A 14 4.98 -12.87 -10.84
C ASP A 14 3.94 -14.00 -10.85
N LYS A 15 3.05 -14.01 -11.85
CA LYS A 15 1.96 -14.99 -11.94
C LYS A 15 2.44 -16.44 -12.12
N GLY A 16 3.60 -16.64 -12.72
CA GLY A 16 4.15 -17.98 -13.00
C GLY A 16 5.25 -18.39 -12.03
N ARG A 17 6.07 -17.44 -11.59
CA ARG A 17 7.28 -17.68 -10.79
C ARG A 17 7.08 -17.39 -9.30
N GLY A 18 5.94 -16.81 -8.91
CA GLY A 18 5.65 -16.42 -7.53
C GLY A 18 6.39 -15.14 -7.11
N PRO A 19 6.77 -14.99 -5.83
CA PRO A 19 7.54 -13.86 -5.37
C PRO A 19 8.91 -13.78 -6.05
N VAL A 20 9.22 -12.63 -6.61
CA VAL A 20 10.45 -12.33 -7.34
C VAL A 20 11.06 -11.06 -6.75
N ALA A 21 12.35 -11.04 -6.49
CA ALA A 21 13.05 -9.87 -5.99
C ALA A 21 14.33 -9.60 -6.79
N THR A 22 14.56 -8.35 -7.11
CA THR A 22 15.83 -7.87 -7.68
C THR A 22 16.74 -7.43 -6.55
N LEU A 23 17.87 -8.11 -6.41
CA LEU A 23 18.87 -7.88 -5.38
C LEU A 23 20.08 -7.16 -5.96
N LEU A 24 20.63 -6.21 -5.22
CA LEU A 24 21.95 -5.66 -5.46
C LEU A 24 22.92 -6.30 -4.45
N VAL A 25 23.81 -7.14 -4.94
CA VAL A 25 24.87 -7.73 -4.10
C VAL A 25 25.89 -6.66 -3.76
N GLN A 26 26.09 -6.40 -2.47
CA GLN A 26 27.07 -5.42 -1.98
C GLN A 26 28.38 -6.08 -1.59
N ASN A 27 28.32 -7.21 -0.91
CA ASN A 27 29.49 -7.98 -0.49
C ASN A 27 29.24 -9.47 -0.65
N GLY A 28 30.34 -10.24 -0.81
CA GLY A 28 30.28 -11.68 -0.91
C GLY A 28 29.75 -12.19 -2.26
N THR A 29 29.23 -13.40 -2.27
CA THR A 29 28.69 -14.04 -3.47
C THR A 29 27.38 -14.72 -3.13
N VAL A 30 26.40 -14.55 -3.99
CA VAL A 30 25.10 -15.22 -3.95
C VAL A 30 25.06 -16.30 -5.01
N LYS A 31 24.54 -17.48 -4.70
CA LYS A 31 24.46 -18.63 -5.60
C LYS A 31 23.04 -19.22 -5.64
N VAL A 32 22.72 -19.86 -6.73
CA VAL A 32 21.52 -20.71 -6.80
C VAL A 32 21.64 -21.84 -5.78
N GLY A 33 20.59 -22.06 -5.01
CA GLY A 33 20.56 -23.04 -3.92
C GLY A 33 20.88 -22.47 -2.55
N ASP A 34 21.42 -21.25 -2.46
CA ASP A 34 21.67 -20.57 -1.18
C ASP A 34 20.35 -20.29 -0.43
N ILE A 35 20.46 -20.32 0.91
CA ILE A 35 19.39 -19.92 1.81
C ILE A 35 19.52 -18.44 2.07
N ILE A 36 18.46 -17.69 1.83
CA ILE A 36 18.44 -16.23 1.94
C ILE A 36 17.40 -15.79 2.95
N VAL A 37 17.75 -14.79 3.77
CA VAL A 37 16.82 -13.97 4.55
C VAL A 37 16.77 -12.58 3.93
N VAL A 38 15.59 -12.10 3.67
CA VAL A 38 15.34 -10.78 3.05
C VAL A 38 14.26 -10.07 3.85
N GLY A 39 14.61 -8.94 4.47
CA GLY A 39 13.64 -8.25 5.34
C GLY A 39 13.06 -9.19 6.40
N ASN A 40 11.77 -9.40 6.36
CA ASN A 40 10.99 -10.30 7.23
C ASN A 40 10.60 -11.64 6.58
N THR A 41 11.13 -11.94 5.39
CA THR A 41 10.89 -13.21 4.69
C THR A 41 12.18 -13.99 4.47
N PHE A 42 12.07 -15.27 4.16
CA PHE A 42 13.19 -16.14 3.85
C PHE A 42 12.85 -17.07 2.70
N GLY A 43 13.83 -17.78 2.20
CA GLY A 43 13.63 -18.77 1.17
C GLY A 43 14.93 -19.42 0.72
N LYS A 44 14.79 -20.33 -0.26
CA LYS A 44 15.92 -20.93 -0.96
C LYS A 44 15.92 -20.45 -2.41
N ILE A 45 17.01 -19.85 -2.85
CA ILE A 45 17.16 -19.32 -4.20
C ILE A 45 17.02 -20.48 -5.21
N ARG A 46 15.93 -20.46 -5.99
CA ARG A 46 15.65 -21.51 -7.00
C ARG A 46 16.28 -21.20 -8.35
N ALA A 47 16.21 -19.93 -8.74
CA ALA A 47 16.82 -19.44 -9.98
C ALA A 47 17.25 -17.99 -9.81
N MET A 48 18.27 -17.61 -10.58
CA MET A 48 18.74 -16.24 -10.68
C MET A 48 18.84 -15.84 -12.15
N GLN A 49 18.51 -14.58 -12.44
CA GLN A 49 18.63 -13.98 -13.77
C GLN A 49 19.43 -12.68 -13.66
N ASP A 50 20.23 -12.40 -14.67
CA ASP A 50 20.90 -11.11 -14.81
C ASP A 50 19.94 -10.02 -15.37
N GLU A 51 20.45 -8.80 -15.54
CA GLU A 51 19.71 -7.67 -16.09
C GLU A 51 19.24 -7.86 -17.54
N LYS A 52 19.76 -8.89 -18.23
CA LYS A 52 19.38 -9.27 -19.61
C LYS A 52 18.39 -10.42 -19.65
N GLY A 53 18.01 -10.97 -18.47
CA GLY A 53 17.13 -12.12 -18.36
C GLY A 53 17.83 -13.47 -18.57
N HIS A 54 19.16 -13.54 -18.65
CA HIS A 54 19.89 -14.79 -18.74
C HIS A 54 20.01 -15.45 -17.36
N LEU A 55 19.84 -16.76 -17.33
CA LEU A 55 20.03 -17.54 -16.12
C LEU A 55 21.51 -17.52 -15.71
N VAL A 56 21.76 -17.17 -14.45
CA VAL A 56 23.10 -17.17 -13.84
C VAL A 56 23.11 -18.05 -12.60
N VAL A 57 24.22 -18.72 -12.36
CA VAL A 57 24.40 -19.61 -11.19
C VAL A 57 25.00 -18.93 -9.98
N SER A 58 25.66 -17.77 -10.20
CA SER A 58 26.28 -17.00 -9.13
C SER A 58 26.34 -15.50 -9.48
N ALA A 59 26.28 -14.66 -8.45
CA ALA A 59 26.43 -13.21 -8.57
C ALA A 59 27.37 -12.68 -7.48
N GLY A 60 28.36 -11.90 -7.88
CA GLY A 60 29.29 -11.20 -6.98
C GLY A 60 28.87 -9.75 -6.72
N PRO A 61 29.72 -8.97 -6.01
CA PRO A 61 29.44 -7.58 -5.67
C PRO A 61 29.15 -6.69 -6.88
N SER A 62 28.31 -5.68 -6.68
CA SER A 62 27.87 -4.69 -7.66
C SER A 62 27.04 -5.26 -8.83
N LYS A 63 26.63 -6.53 -8.75
CA LYS A 63 25.73 -7.13 -9.75
C LYS A 63 24.29 -7.10 -9.26
N PRO A 64 23.36 -6.50 -10.04
CA PRO A 64 21.94 -6.71 -9.84
C PRO A 64 21.55 -8.10 -10.35
N VAL A 65 20.74 -8.83 -9.58
CA VAL A 65 20.21 -10.14 -9.96
C VAL A 65 18.77 -10.29 -9.52
N GLU A 66 17.92 -10.75 -10.42
CA GLU A 66 16.55 -11.16 -10.11
C GLU A 66 16.58 -12.58 -9.56
N ILE A 67 15.98 -12.79 -8.40
CA ILE A 67 15.90 -14.11 -7.75
C ILE A 67 14.47 -14.59 -7.60
N THR A 68 14.30 -15.90 -7.57
CA THR A 68 13.04 -16.60 -7.23
C THR A 68 13.26 -17.58 -6.10
N GLY A 69 12.20 -17.94 -5.37
CA GLY A 69 12.26 -18.97 -4.32
C GLY A 69 12.14 -18.40 -2.90
N ILE A 70 11.86 -17.11 -2.74
CA ILE A 70 11.48 -16.50 -1.47
C ILE A 70 9.99 -16.76 -1.16
N ALA A 71 9.61 -16.81 0.11
CA ALA A 71 8.27 -17.15 0.55
C ALA A 71 7.25 -16.03 0.28
N GLU A 72 7.65 -14.79 0.52
CA GLU A 72 6.81 -13.60 0.35
C GLU A 72 7.57 -12.50 -0.40
N VAL A 73 6.83 -11.50 -0.89
CA VAL A 73 7.42 -10.35 -1.58
C VAL A 73 8.03 -9.40 -0.54
N PRO A 74 9.37 -9.20 -0.54
CA PRO A 74 10.03 -8.28 0.39
C PRO A 74 9.77 -6.81 0.02
N CYS A 75 10.10 -5.90 0.93
CA CYS A 75 10.07 -4.47 0.66
C CYS A 75 11.32 -4.01 -0.11
N ALA A 76 11.16 -3.00 -0.97
CA ALA A 76 12.31 -2.31 -1.55
C ALA A 76 13.14 -1.66 -0.43
N GLY A 77 14.46 -1.71 -0.54
CA GLY A 77 15.37 -1.26 0.51
C GLY A 77 15.68 -2.27 1.62
N ASP A 78 14.93 -3.38 1.70
CA ASP A 78 15.21 -4.44 2.67
C ASP A 78 16.63 -5.00 2.48
N LYS A 79 17.29 -5.26 3.59
CA LYS A 79 18.60 -5.92 3.57
C LYS A 79 18.44 -7.43 3.47
N PHE A 80 19.28 -8.06 2.68
CA PHE A 80 19.36 -9.51 2.61
C PHE A 80 20.71 -10.03 3.10
N MET A 81 20.70 -11.26 3.55
CA MET A 81 21.90 -12.04 3.89
C MET A 81 21.71 -13.49 3.50
N ILE A 82 22.81 -14.11 3.07
CA ILE A 82 22.87 -15.55 2.82
C ILE A 82 23.26 -16.23 4.14
N LEU A 83 22.62 -17.35 4.42
CA LEU A 83 22.86 -18.20 5.58
C LEU A 83 23.11 -19.65 5.16
N ASP A 84 23.82 -20.39 6.01
CA ASP A 84 24.11 -21.82 5.77
C ASP A 84 23.00 -22.73 6.34
N ASP A 85 22.09 -22.19 7.18
CA ASP A 85 21.07 -22.95 7.91
C ASP A 85 19.68 -22.35 7.70
N GLU A 86 18.77 -23.16 7.15
CA GLU A 86 17.39 -22.75 6.89
C GLU A 86 16.59 -22.50 8.18
N ARG A 87 16.90 -23.23 9.27
CA ARG A 87 16.20 -23.05 10.55
C ARG A 87 16.50 -21.66 11.13
N LYS A 88 17.77 -21.25 11.08
CA LYS A 88 18.18 -19.90 11.48
C LYS A 88 17.56 -18.82 10.60
N ALA A 89 17.47 -19.06 9.30
CA ALA A 89 16.85 -18.14 8.39
C ALA A 89 15.36 -17.91 8.73
N ARG A 90 14.63 -18.97 9.03
CA ARG A 90 13.24 -18.92 9.47
C ARG A 90 13.10 -18.16 10.78
N GLU A 91 13.87 -18.51 11.80
CA GLU A 91 13.84 -17.86 13.12
C GLU A 91 14.06 -16.35 13.03
N ILE A 92 15.05 -15.92 12.22
CA ILE A 92 15.32 -14.50 11.99
C ILE A 92 14.13 -13.82 11.30
N ALA A 93 13.55 -14.44 10.28
CA ALA A 93 12.41 -13.89 9.56
C ALA A 93 11.19 -13.76 10.47
N GLU A 94 10.85 -14.79 11.24
CA GLU A 94 9.75 -14.78 12.21
C GLU A 94 9.93 -13.70 13.27
N THR A 95 11.15 -13.58 13.83
CA THR A 95 11.47 -12.54 14.81
C THR A 95 11.26 -11.14 14.23
N ARG A 96 11.73 -10.89 13.01
CA ARG A 96 11.56 -9.59 12.34
C ARG A 96 10.08 -9.32 12.02
N THR A 97 9.32 -10.32 11.65
CA THR A 97 7.87 -10.21 11.42
C THR A 97 7.15 -9.79 12.70
N HIS A 98 7.49 -10.41 13.83
CA HIS A 98 6.92 -10.04 15.12
C HIS A 98 7.27 -8.61 15.55
N ILE A 99 8.52 -8.19 15.37
CA ILE A 99 8.96 -6.82 15.68
C ILE A 99 8.16 -5.82 14.83
N ARG A 100 8.07 -6.03 13.52
CA ARG A 100 7.35 -5.15 12.60
C ARG A 100 5.86 -5.09 12.92
N PHE A 101 5.25 -6.24 13.21
CA PHE A 101 3.84 -6.30 13.64
C PHE A 101 3.60 -5.49 14.92
N ASN A 102 4.48 -5.59 15.91
CA ASN A 102 4.36 -4.82 17.14
C ASN A 102 4.56 -3.32 16.92
N GLU A 103 5.45 -2.92 16.02
CA GLU A 103 5.67 -1.52 15.62
C GLU A 103 4.43 -0.96 14.89
N GLU A 104 3.86 -1.70 13.94
CA GLU A 104 2.66 -1.31 13.19
C GLU A 104 1.41 -1.22 14.09
N MET A 105 1.29 -2.14 15.06
CA MET A 105 0.17 -2.13 16.02
C MET A 105 0.34 -1.10 17.13
N GLY A 106 1.46 -0.38 17.18
CA GLY A 106 1.74 0.58 18.24
C GLY A 106 1.82 -0.05 19.64
N VAL A 107 2.10 -1.35 19.73
CA VAL A 107 2.28 -2.07 20.99
C VAL A 107 3.52 -1.52 21.69
N GLY A 108 3.30 -0.64 22.66
CA GLY A 108 4.35 0.10 23.41
C GLY A 108 4.04 1.57 23.59
N LYS A 109 3.17 2.17 22.79
CA LYS A 109 2.55 3.47 23.11
C LYS A 109 1.22 3.20 23.78
N GLY A 110 1.22 3.10 25.11
CA GLY A 110 -0.02 3.06 25.87
C GLY A 110 -0.89 4.23 25.44
N VAL A 111 -2.04 3.94 24.80
CA VAL A 111 -3.01 4.98 24.46
C VAL A 111 -3.48 5.56 25.78
N SER A 112 -3.10 6.78 26.07
CA SER A 112 -3.54 7.49 27.26
C SER A 112 -5.06 7.66 27.20
N LEU A 113 -5.74 7.47 28.34
CA LEU A 113 -7.17 7.72 28.46
C LEU A 113 -7.53 9.14 27.96
N ASN A 114 -6.61 10.09 28.11
CA ASN A 114 -6.74 11.44 27.57
C ASN A 114 -6.67 11.52 26.03
N GLU A 115 -5.96 10.61 25.37
CA GLU A 115 -5.97 10.51 23.90
C GLU A 115 -7.25 9.87 23.40
N LEU A 116 -7.78 8.87 24.11
CA LEU A 116 -9.11 8.30 23.81
C LEU A 116 -10.22 9.32 23.99
N LEU A 117 -10.18 10.15 25.05
CA LEU A 117 -11.15 11.21 25.29
C LEU A 117 -11.02 12.36 24.26
N LYS A 118 -9.81 12.72 23.84
CA LYS A 118 -9.60 13.69 22.75
C LYS A 118 -10.11 13.17 21.40
N ASN A 119 -10.05 11.87 21.16
CA ASN A 119 -10.61 11.27 19.95
C ASN A 119 -12.15 11.18 19.98
N GLN A 120 -12.79 11.29 21.15
CA GLN A 120 -14.25 11.37 21.29
C GLN A 120 -14.82 12.79 21.16
N THR A 121 -13.99 13.82 21.31
CA THR A 121 -14.40 15.23 21.18
C THR A 121 -14.13 15.82 19.79
N ASN A 122 -13.48 15.09 18.89
CA ASN A 122 -13.36 15.52 17.52
C ASN A 122 -14.66 15.21 16.76
N GLU A 123 -15.23 16.24 16.18
CA GLU A 123 -16.28 16.21 15.15
C GLU A 123 -16.12 14.99 14.26
N GLU A 124 -17.21 14.39 13.81
CA GLU A 124 -17.25 13.17 12.98
C GLU A 124 -16.27 13.29 11.79
N LEU A 125 -15.01 12.86 12.02
CA LEU A 125 -14.03 12.80 10.95
C LEU A 125 -14.54 11.87 9.88
N LYS A 126 -14.73 12.36 8.67
CA LYS A 126 -15.11 11.54 7.53
C LYS A 126 -13.89 10.72 7.09
N VAL A 127 -14.01 9.40 7.16
CA VAL A 127 -12.89 8.47 6.90
C VAL A 127 -13.03 7.86 5.51
N LEU A 128 -12.03 8.03 4.65
CA LEU A 128 -11.91 7.34 3.38
C LEU A 128 -11.05 6.08 3.55
N ASN A 129 -11.68 4.92 3.52
CA ASN A 129 -10.98 3.63 3.59
C ASN A 129 -10.52 3.19 2.21
N LEU A 130 -9.26 2.78 2.09
CA LEU A 130 -8.64 2.36 0.84
C LEU A 130 -8.00 0.98 0.96
N ILE A 131 -8.12 0.18 -0.10
CA ILE A 131 -7.33 -1.03 -0.32
C ILE A 131 -6.49 -0.80 -1.55
N ILE A 132 -5.17 -0.95 -1.43
CA ILE A 132 -4.21 -0.64 -2.49
C ILE A 132 -3.60 -1.93 -3.04
N LYS A 133 -3.66 -2.10 -4.36
CA LYS A 133 -3.02 -3.21 -5.07
C LYS A 133 -2.16 -2.65 -6.19
N CYS A 134 -0.90 -3.07 -6.23
CA CYS A 134 0.09 -2.59 -7.20
C CYS A 134 0.81 -3.76 -7.88
N ASP A 135 1.48 -3.47 -8.97
CA ASP A 135 2.37 -4.43 -9.67
C ASP A 135 3.67 -4.71 -8.90
N VAL A 136 4.26 -3.67 -8.29
CA VAL A 136 5.53 -3.74 -7.56
C VAL A 136 5.43 -3.08 -6.18
N GLN A 137 6.34 -3.49 -5.27
CA GLN A 137 6.36 -2.99 -3.90
C GLN A 137 6.70 -1.49 -3.81
N GLY A 138 7.61 -1.01 -4.66
CA GLY A 138 7.98 0.42 -4.69
C GLY A 138 6.80 1.34 -5.03
N SER A 139 5.86 0.88 -5.86
CA SER A 139 4.63 1.62 -6.18
C SER A 139 3.74 1.79 -4.93
N ILE A 140 3.66 0.77 -4.06
CA ILE A 140 2.90 0.86 -2.79
C ILE A 140 3.48 1.94 -1.89
N GLU A 141 4.81 1.95 -1.74
CA GLU A 141 5.50 2.91 -0.88
C GLU A 141 5.35 4.34 -1.40
N ALA A 142 5.47 4.53 -2.73
CA ALA A 142 5.25 5.82 -3.36
C ALA A 142 3.82 6.33 -3.13
N ILE A 143 2.80 5.47 -3.28
CA ILE A 143 1.40 5.83 -3.06
C ILE A 143 1.16 6.14 -1.58
N LYS A 144 1.65 5.33 -0.64
CA LYS A 144 1.52 5.62 0.81
C LYS A 144 2.13 6.98 1.15
N GLY A 145 3.38 7.24 0.71
CA GLY A 145 4.05 8.51 0.96
C GLY A 145 3.38 9.71 0.30
N LEU A 146 2.57 9.50 -0.73
CA LEU A 146 1.73 10.52 -1.35
C LEU A 146 0.45 10.73 -0.52
N LEU A 147 -0.22 9.67 -0.08
CA LEU A 147 -1.43 9.74 0.72
C LEU A 147 -1.17 10.42 2.08
N ASP A 148 -0.02 10.17 2.69
CA ASP A 148 0.42 10.79 3.95
C ASP A 148 0.59 12.31 3.84
N LYS A 149 0.79 12.84 2.62
CA LYS A 149 0.90 14.30 2.36
C LYS A 149 -0.47 14.97 2.18
N ILE A 150 -1.50 14.19 1.87
CA ILE A 150 -2.87 14.71 1.73
C ILE A 150 -3.43 14.89 3.14
N ASN A 151 -3.44 16.13 3.61
CA ASN A 151 -4.00 16.49 4.90
C ASN A 151 -5.11 17.53 4.69
N ILE A 152 -6.36 17.09 4.75
CA ILE A 152 -7.54 17.92 4.60
C ILE A 152 -8.30 17.90 5.93
N GLU A 153 -8.53 19.06 6.53
CA GLU A 153 -9.23 19.19 7.81
C GLU A 153 -10.63 18.54 7.76
N GLY A 154 -11.00 17.85 8.83
CA GLY A 154 -12.28 17.12 8.90
C GLY A 154 -12.31 15.78 8.21
N THR A 155 -11.20 15.32 7.61
CA THR A 155 -11.14 14.05 6.91
C THR A 155 -9.90 13.23 7.29
N LYS A 156 -9.98 11.90 7.11
CA LYS A 156 -8.86 10.97 7.31
C LYS A 156 -8.84 9.93 6.21
N ILE A 157 -7.67 9.72 5.62
CA ILE A 157 -7.44 8.60 4.70
C ILE A 157 -6.90 7.42 5.52
N ASN A 158 -7.52 6.26 5.38
CA ASN A 158 -7.14 5.04 6.08
C ASN A 158 -6.85 3.92 5.09
N VAL A 159 -5.62 3.46 5.04
CA VAL A 159 -5.21 2.35 4.18
C VAL A 159 -5.40 1.03 4.94
N ILE A 160 -6.50 0.32 4.66
CA ILE A 160 -6.84 -0.95 5.30
C ILE A 160 -5.86 -2.06 4.91
N SER A 161 -5.48 -2.11 3.64
CA SER A 161 -4.55 -3.12 3.13
C SER A 161 -3.79 -2.56 1.92
N SER A 162 -2.51 -2.89 1.84
CA SER A 162 -1.68 -2.57 0.68
C SER A 162 -0.81 -3.78 0.34
N ARG A 163 -0.99 -4.36 -0.86
CA ARG A 163 -0.29 -5.59 -1.27
C ARG A 163 0.05 -5.57 -2.75
N VAL A 164 1.13 -6.24 -3.08
CA VAL A 164 1.55 -6.49 -4.47
C VAL A 164 0.73 -7.61 -5.08
N GLY A 165 0.44 -7.50 -6.37
CA GLY A 165 -0.28 -8.49 -7.16
C GLY A 165 -1.66 -8.04 -7.63
N GLY A 166 -2.39 -8.94 -8.28
CA GLY A 166 -3.73 -8.67 -8.79
C GLY A 166 -4.77 -8.56 -7.68
N ILE A 167 -5.91 -7.97 -8.04
CA ILE A 167 -7.09 -7.91 -7.16
C ILE A 167 -7.72 -9.30 -7.09
N THR A 168 -8.04 -9.74 -5.87
CA THR A 168 -8.61 -11.06 -5.57
C THR A 168 -10.02 -10.94 -4.97
N GLU A 169 -10.73 -12.05 -4.89
CA GLU A 169 -12.03 -12.12 -4.19
C GLU A 169 -11.91 -11.75 -2.71
N THR A 170 -10.80 -12.11 -2.07
CA THR A 170 -10.53 -11.73 -0.67
C THR A 170 -10.46 -10.22 -0.49
N ASP A 171 -9.86 -9.50 -1.46
CA ASP A 171 -9.79 -8.04 -1.42
C ASP A 171 -11.18 -7.41 -1.56
N ILE A 172 -12.08 -8.00 -2.38
CA ILE A 172 -13.47 -7.56 -2.51
C ILE A 172 -14.23 -7.78 -1.19
N ASN A 173 -14.09 -8.96 -0.58
CA ASN A 173 -14.74 -9.25 0.71
C ASN A 173 -14.23 -8.31 1.82
N LEU A 174 -12.95 -8.00 1.84
CA LEU A 174 -12.37 -7.03 2.75
C LEU A 174 -12.93 -5.62 2.50
N ALA A 175 -13.08 -5.22 1.23
CA ALA A 175 -13.66 -3.93 0.85
C ALA A 175 -15.11 -3.80 1.31
N ILE A 176 -15.90 -4.87 1.21
CA ILE A 176 -17.28 -4.91 1.73
C ILE A 176 -17.28 -4.68 3.25
N ALA A 177 -16.44 -5.43 3.98
CA ALA A 177 -16.40 -5.39 5.44
C ALA A 177 -15.92 -4.04 5.99
N SER A 178 -15.01 -3.37 5.27
CA SER A 178 -14.41 -2.10 5.69
C SER A 178 -14.99 -0.88 4.98
N GLN A 179 -15.99 -1.04 4.12
CA GLN A 179 -16.54 0.04 3.27
C GLN A 179 -15.44 0.80 2.53
N ALA A 180 -14.50 0.06 1.95
CA ALA A 180 -13.33 0.62 1.30
C ALA A 180 -13.45 0.64 -0.22
N VAL A 181 -12.78 1.62 -0.85
CA VAL A 181 -12.56 1.66 -2.30
C VAL A 181 -11.28 0.89 -2.63
N ILE A 182 -11.30 0.07 -3.68
CA ILE A 182 -10.13 -0.65 -4.15
C ILE A 182 -9.41 0.18 -5.20
N ILE A 183 -8.13 0.45 -4.96
CA ILE A 183 -7.23 1.13 -5.90
C ILE A 183 -6.30 0.11 -6.50
N GLY A 184 -6.33 -0.01 -7.83
CA GLY A 184 -5.38 -0.78 -8.61
C GLY A 184 -4.39 0.14 -9.34
N PHE A 185 -3.11 0.02 -9.04
CA PHE A 185 -2.07 0.81 -9.71
C PHE A 185 -1.22 -0.09 -10.61
N ASN A 186 -1.19 0.25 -11.90
CA ASN A 186 -0.51 -0.51 -12.96
C ASN A 186 -0.90 -2.01 -13.03
N ILE A 187 -2.12 -2.33 -12.61
CA ILE A 187 -2.68 -3.69 -12.66
C ILE A 187 -4.03 -3.68 -13.35
N ARG A 188 -4.42 -4.85 -13.86
CA ARG A 188 -5.77 -5.06 -14.41
C ARG A 188 -6.45 -6.22 -13.71
N PRO A 189 -7.65 -6.04 -13.17
CA PRO A 189 -8.43 -7.13 -12.58
C PRO A 189 -8.83 -8.13 -13.67
N MET A 190 -8.99 -9.40 -13.30
CA MET A 190 -9.60 -10.39 -14.18
C MET A 190 -11.09 -10.07 -14.36
N ALA A 191 -11.68 -10.51 -15.49
CA ALA A 191 -13.08 -10.23 -15.81
C ALA A 191 -14.03 -10.71 -14.70
N ASN A 192 -13.85 -11.93 -14.21
CA ASN A 192 -14.63 -12.49 -13.10
C ASN A 192 -14.58 -11.63 -11.82
N ILE A 193 -13.44 -11.03 -11.51
CA ILE A 193 -13.24 -10.15 -10.34
C ILE A 193 -13.94 -8.81 -10.56
N SER A 194 -13.87 -8.25 -11.79
CA SER A 194 -14.59 -7.03 -12.14
C SER A 194 -16.11 -7.21 -12.04
N ASP A 195 -16.62 -8.35 -12.51
CA ASP A 195 -18.05 -8.65 -12.46
C ASP A 195 -18.52 -8.90 -11.02
N LEU A 196 -17.71 -9.59 -10.22
CA LEU A 196 -17.98 -9.78 -8.80
C LEU A 196 -18.02 -8.45 -8.03
N ALA A 197 -17.06 -7.56 -8.26
CA ALA A 197 -17.03 -6.24 -7.64
C ALA A 197 -18.29 -5.43 -7.99
N LYS A 198 -18.69 -5.40 -9.27
CA LYS A 198 -19.91 -4.74 -9.73
C LYS A 198 -21.16 -5.32 -9.06
N SER A 199 -21.28 -6.66 -8.99
CA SER A 199 -22.42 -7.34 -8.36
C SER A 199 -22.54 -7.05 -6.86
N LYS A 200 -21.42 -6.77 -6.19
CA LYS A 200 -21.33 -6.43 -4.77
C LYS A 200 -21.34 -4.92 -4.51
N GLY A 201 -21.39 -4.09 -5.53
CA GLY A 201 -21.38 -2.62 -5.40
C GLY A 201 -20.05 -2.05 -4.93
N ILE A 202 -18.93 -2.79 -5.12
CA ILE A 202 -17.60 -2.33 -4.75
C ILE A 202 -16.95 -1.58 -5.90
N GLU A 203 -16.48 -0.37 -5.62
CA GLU A 203 -15.78 0.46 -6.59
C GLU A 203 -14.32 0.03 -6.70
N ILE A 204 -13.89 -0.26 -7.94
CA ILE A 204 -12.48 -0.50 -8.28
C ILE A 204 -12.04 0.63 -9.18
N ARG A 205 -11.05 1.40 -8.74
CA ARG A 205 -10.40 2.46 -9.53
C ARG A 205 -9.02 2.03 -9.97
N LEU A 206 -8.74 2.17 -11.26
CA LEU A 206 -7.48 1.77 -11.87
C LEU A 206 -6.69 2.99 -12.31
N TYR A 207 -5.41 3.02 -11.96
CA TYR A 207 -4.50 4.11 -12.28
C TYR A 207 -3.18 3.55 -12.84
N ASP A 208 -2.58 4.30 -13.75
CA ASP A 208 -1.26 4.11 -14.33
C ASP A 208 -0.33 5.33 -14.07
N ILE A 209 -0.92 6.45 -13.63
CA ILE A 209 -0.23 7.69 -13.32
C ILE A 209 -0.53 8.08 -11.86
N ILE A 210 0.52 8.23 -11.04
CA ILE A 210 0.40 8.48 -9.60
C ILE A 210 -0.25 9.84 -9.28
N TYR A 211 0.01 10.87 -10.09
CA TYR A 211 -0.58 12.20 -9.91
C TYR A 211 -2.09 12.22 -10.16
N LYS A 212 -2.57 11.39 -11.10
CA LYS A 212 -3.99 11.23 -11.38
C LYS A 212 -4.74 10.57 -10.21
N LEU A 213 -4.08 9.60 -9.59
CA LEU A 213 -4.57 8.97 -8.36
C LEU A 213 -4.68 10.00 -7.23
N GLN A 214 -3.65 10.85 -7.07
CA GLN A 214 -3.65 11.92 -6.07
C GLN A 214 -4.83 12.88 -6.27
N GLU A 215 -4.96 13.44 -7.46
CA GLU A 215 -6.04 14.38 -7.79
C GLU A 215 -7.44 13.81 -7.51
N ASP A 216 -7.65 12.53 -7.88
CA ASP A 216 -8.94 11.88 -7.69
C ASP A 216 -9.24 11.61 -6.21
N ILE A 217 -8.22 11.24 -5.43
CA ILE A 217 -8.38 11.06 -3.98
C ILE A 217 -8.63 12.41 -3.31
N GLU A 218 -7.88 13.46 -3.65
CA GLU A 218 -8.13 14.80 -3.12
C GLU A 218 -9.55 15.28 -3.42
N LYS A 219 -10.04 15.09 -4.64
CA LYS A 219 -11.44 15.40 -5.02
C LYS A 219 -12.44 14.56 -4.24
N ALA A 220 -12.17 13.26 -4.06
CA ALA A 220 -13.06 12.38 -3.31
C ALA A 220 -13.15 12.81 -1.84
N VAL A 221 -12.02 13.13 -1.22
CA VAL A 221 -11.96 13.59 0.17
C VAL A 221 -12.65 14.94 0.33
N LEU A 222 -12.41 15.90 -0.56
CA LEU A 222 -13.11 17.19 -0.58
C LEU A 222 -14.62 17.02 -0.78
N GLY A 223 -15.05 16.11 -1.64
CA GLY A 223 -16.44 15.80 -1.88
C GLY A 223 -17.17 15.12 -0.70
N MET A 224 -16.42 14.60 0.27
CA MET A 224 -16.98 14.04 1.51
C MET A 224 -17.33 15.14 2.53
N LEU A 225 -16.74 16.32 2.43
CA LEU A 225 -17.01 17.45 3.33
C LEU A 225 -18.39 18.03 3.05
N ASP A 226 -19.06 18.52 4.09
CA ASP A 226 -20.31 19.22 3.92
C ASP A 226 -20.06 20.58 3.24
N PRO A 227 -20.95 21.02 2.33
CA PRO A 227 -20.79 22.30 1.67
C PRO A 227 -20.83 23.42 2.71
N VAL A 228 -19.76 24.20 2.77
CA VAL A 228 -19.71 25.43 3.58
C VAL A 228 -20.46 26.50 2.79
N PHE A 229 -21.60 26.95 3.31
CA PHE A 229 -22.34 28.08 2.75
C PHE A 229 -21.74 29.38 3.24
N GLU A 230 -21.12 30.15 2.35
CA GLU A 230 -20.79 31.55 2.63
C GLU A 230 -21.98 32.43 2.29
N GLU A 231 -22.51 33.16 3.27
CA GLU A 231 -23.48 34.22 2.99
C GLU A 231 -22.75 35.41 2.34
N LYS A 232 -22.95 35.54 1.02
CA LYS A 232 -22.46 36.70 0.28
C LYS A 232 -23.61 37.68 0.07
N SER A 233 -23.53 38.86 0.69
CA SER A 233 -24.46 39.92 0.41
C SER A 233 -24.39 40.30 -1.07
N THR A 234 -25.45 40.04 -1.82
CA THR A 234 -25.54 40.32 -3.25
C THR A 234 -26.17 41.67 -3.57
N GLY A 235 -26.68 42.38 -2.54
CA GLY A 235 -27.27 43.71 -2.71
C GLY A 235 -28.10 44.10 -1.50
N GLU A 236 -28.44 45.36 -1.44
CA GLU A 236 -29.36 45.94 -0.47
C GLU A 236 -30.66 46.35 -1.18
N ALA A 237 -31.81 46.09 -0.56
CA ALA A 237 -33.11 46.51 -1.04
C ALA A 237 -33.80 47.43 -0.03
N GLU A 238 -34.15 48.64 -0.46
CA GLU A 238 -34.92 49.59 0.35
C GLU A 238 -36.40 49.44 0.05
N VAL A 239 -37.19 49.17 1.08
CA VAL A 239 -38.67 49.11 0.96
C VAL A 239 -39.21 50.55 0.92
N ARG A 240 -39.64 51.01 -0.24
CA ARG A 240 -40.18 52.36 -0.43
C ARG A 240 -41.66 52.49 -0.13
N GLU A 241 -42.46 51.41 -0.36
CA GLU A 241 -43.90 51.42 -0.09
C GLU A 241 -44.43 50.01 0.27
N THR A 242 -45.38 49.96 1.18
CA THR A 242 -46.09 48.70 1.54
C THR A 242 -47.54 48.77 1.20
N PHE A 243 -48.05 47.74 0.49
CA PHE A 243 -49.46 47.65 0.13
C PHE A 243 -50.14 46.54 0.93
N LYS A 244 -51.32 46.87 1.53
CA LYS A 244 -52.19 45.89 2.16
C LYS A 244 -53.05 45.23 1.08
N VAL A 245 -52.85 43.96 0.85
CA VAL A 245 -53.72 43.15 -0.01
C VAL A 245 -54.84 42.56 0.85
N SER A 246 -56.09 42.92 0.56
CA SER A 246 -57.23 42.30 1.20
C SER A 246 -57.35 40.85 0.76
N LYS A 247 -57.44 39.94 1.74
CA LYS A 247 -57.74 38.55 1.43
C LYS A 247 -59.12 38.46 0.78
N VAL A 248 -59.20 37.89 -0.42
CA VAL A 248 -60.41 37.39 -1.03
C VAL A 248 -60.71 36.04 -0.45
#